data_7c4a7cf9383e15d643fc3184102e0ef1
#
_entry.id   7c4a7cf9383e15d643fc3184102e0ef1
#
_cell.length_a   1.000
_cell.length_b   1.000
_cell.length_c   1.000
_cell.angle_alpha   90.00
_cell.angle_beta   90.00
_cell.angle_gamma   90.00
#
_symmetry.space_group_name_H-M   'P 1'
#
loop_
_entity.id
_entity.type
_entity.pdbx_description
1 polymer ?
#
loop_
_entity_poly.entity_id
_entity_poly.type
_entity_poly.pdbx_seq_one_letter_code
_entity_poly.pdbx_strand_id
1 'polypeptide(L)'
;MLPPIILSIAGSDCSGGAGIQADIKTISALGGYAASVITAVTAQNTLGVQSVYPIPADMVKAQITSVMDDLRPDAVKIGMVHDASIVTTIVDCLQTYTPECIVYDPVMISTSGRRLMTEETIQVIKTELFPLCTLITPNLNEASLLWGQTITGTVEMRQAAQELSCRYNTAILVKGGHLEGNDMCDVLYCRQPSAGADVLPSGCILYSNPKIESRNLHGTGCTLSSAIATFLAGGNKLDEAVCKAKEYIGTAINRGKDMNIGHGNGPL
;
A
#
# COMPACT_ATOMS: atom_id res chain seq x y z
N MET A 1 20.73 -17.93 2.60
CA MET A 1 19.49 -17.78 1.79
C MET A 1 19.62 -16.51 0.99
N LEU A 2 19.12 -16.50 -0.24
CA LEU A 2 19.03 -15.27 -1.02
C LEU A 2 17.97 -14.33 -0.38
N PRO A 3 18.14 -13.01 -0.47
CA PRO A 3 17.12 -12.08 0.00
C PRO A 3 15.84 -12.23 -0.85
N PRO A 4 14.64 -12.06 -0.25
CA PRO A 4 13.41 -12.03 -1.03
C PRO A 4 13.43 -10.84 -2.00
N ILE A 5 12.92 -11.04 -3.21
CA ILE A 5 12.87 -10.04 -4.28
C ILE A 5 11.47 -9.44 -4.34
N ILE A 6 11.34 -8.14 -4.20
CA ILE A 6 10.07 -7.43 -4.24
C ILE A 6 10.07 -6.42 -5.38
N LEU A 7 9.08 -6.51 -6.27
CA LEU A 7 8.85 -5.52 -7.31
C LEU A 7 7.90 -4.44 -6.80
N SER A 8 8.37 -3.20 -6.72
CA SER A 8 7.51 -2.03 -6.49
C SER A 8 7.09 -1.43 -7.84
N ILE A 9 5.77 -1.31 -8.07
CA ILE A 9 5.17 -0.63 -9.22
C ILE A 9 4.47 0.62 -8.68
N ALA A 10 5.08 1.80 -8.81
CA ALA A 10 4.54 3.03 -8.23
C ALA A 10 5.11 4.30 -8.90
N GLY A 11 4.56 5.44 -8.54
CA GLY A 11 5.11 6.74 -8.89
C GLY A 11 6.41 7.05 -8.16
N SER A 12 7.24 7.89 -8.77
CA SER A 12 8.50 8.38 -8.19
C SER A 12 8.24 9.70 -7.45
N ASP A 13 8.53 9.74 -6.15
CA ASP A 13 8.55 10.96 -5.33
C ASP A 13 9.97 11.49 -5.23
N CYS A 14 10.27 12.59 -5.96
CA CYS A 14 11.61 13.19 -6.00
C CYS A 14 12.08 13.73 -4.64
N SER A 15 11.18 13.96 -3.67
CA SER A 15 11.55 14.33 -2.30
C SER A 15 12.03 13.14 -1.47
N GLY A 16 11.78 11.91 -1.95
CA GLY A 16 12.26 10.69 -1.35
C GLY A 16 11.41 10.17 -0.17
N GLY A 17 10.28 10.81 0.14
CA GLY A 17 9.44 10.48 1.29
C GLY A 17 8.39 9.40 1.03
N ALA A 18 7.94 9.24 -0.21
CA ALA A 18 6.91 8.28 -0.61
C ALA A 18 7.27 7.58 -1.93
N GLY A 19 6.29 6.94 -2.57
CA GLY A 19 6.45 6.26 -3.85
C GLY A 19 7.54 5.20 -3.83
N ILE A 20 8.12 4.94 -5.02
CA ILE A 20 9.20 3.93 -5.15
C ILE A 20 10.39 4.19 -4.22
N GLN A 21 10.67 5.46 -3.86
CA GLN A 21 11.78 5.78 -2.98
C GLN A 21 11.54 5.27 -1.54
N ALA A 22 10.34 5.44 -1.00
CA ALA A 22 9.96 4.87 0.28
C ALA A 22 9.93 3.35 0.21
N ASP A 23 9.41 2.78 -0.89
CA ASP A 23 9.32 1.35 -1.10
C ASP A 23 10.72 0.71 -1.10
N ILE A 24 11.66 1.23 -1.92
CA ILE A 24 13.04 0.73 -2.00
C ILE A 24 13.73 0.81 -0.63
N LYS A 25 13.62 1.94 0.08
CA LYS A 25 14.20 2.12 1.41
C LYS A 25 13.65 1.09 2.40
N THR A 26 12.33 0.88 2.40
CA THR A 26 11.66 -0.07 3.31
C THR A 26 12.05 -1.49 3.03
N ILE A 27 11.97 -1.93 1.76
CA ILE A 27 12.33 -3.28 1.33
C ILE A 27 13.79 -3.58 1.70
N SER A 28 14.69 -2.64 1.38
CA SER A 28 16.13 -2.81 1.68
C SER A 28 16.41 -2.84 3.17
N ALA A 29 15.75 -1.99 3.98
CA ALA A 29 15.90 -1.97 5.44
C ALA A 29 15.41 -3.26 6.11
N LEU A 30 14.46 -3.96 5.48
CA LEU A 30 13.93 -5.26 5.93
C LEU A 30 14.70 -6.47 5.34
N GLY A 31 15.80 -6.23 4.63
CA GLY A 31 16.68 -7.28 4.10
C GLY A 31 16.22 -7.86 2.77
N GLY A 32 15.24 -7.25 2.09
CA GLY A 32 14.80 -7.63 0.74
C GLY A 32 15.63 -6.95 -0.36
N TYR A 33 15.57 -7.49 -1.56
CA TYR A 33 16.05 -6.86 -2.80
C TYR A 33 14.88 -6.14 -3.47
N ALA A 34 15.01 -4.83 -3.67
CA ALA A 34 13.98 -4.00 -4.28
C ALA A 34 14.23 -3.79 -5.77
N ALA A 35 13.32 -4.30 -6.61
CA ALA A 35 13.19 -3.89 -8.01
C ALA A 35 12.09 -2.83 -8.14
N SER A 36 12.12 -1.98 -9.17
CA SER A 36 11.12 -0.93 -9.32
C SER A 36 10.67 -0.71 -10.75
N VAL A 37 9.37 -0.42 -10.92
CA VAL A 37 8.71 0.04 -12.14
C VAL A 37 8.10 1.40 -11.85
N ILE A 38 8.47 2.41 -12.62
CA ILE A 38 7.98 3.77 -12.45
C ILE A 38 6.74 3.97 -13.30
N THR A 39 5.61 4.34 -12.66
CA THR A 39 4.34 4.65 -13.34
C THR A 39 4.16 6.13 -13.64
N ALA A 40 4.79 6.99 -12.85
CA ALA A 40 4.79 8.44 -13.05
C ALA A 40 6.01 9.07 -12.36
N VAL A 41 6.46 10.21 -12.85
CA VAL A 41 7.45 11.05 -12.17
C VAL A 41 6.74 12.27 -11.61
N THR A 42 6.98 12.59 -10.33
CA THR A 42 6.40 13.78 -9.70
C THR A 42 7.45 14.86 -9.45
N ALA A 43 7.07 16.12 -9.64
CA ALA A 43 7.72 17.25 -9.01
C ALA A 43 6.99 17.47 -7.68
N GLN A 44 7.63 17.07 -6.58
CA GLN A 44 7.01 16.99 -5.26
C GLN A 44 8.02 17.35 -4.17
N ASN A 45 7.54 17.95 -3.09
CA ASN A 45 8.27 18.19 -1.88
C ASN A 45 7.35 18.03 -0.65
N THR A 46 7.84 18.36 0.55
CA THR A 46 7.07 18.24 1.80
C THR A 46 5.83 19.15 1.85
N LEU A 47 5.73 20.16 0.99
CA LEU A 47 4.58 21.07 0.89
C LEU A 47 3.47 20.53 -0.06
N GLY A 48 3.78 19.54 -0.91
CA GLY A 48 2.82 18.92 -1.79
C GLY A 48 3.34 18.58 -3.18
N VAL A 49 2.42 18.12 -4.04
CA VAL A 49 2.68 17.73 -5.43
C VAL A 49 2.43 18.93 -6.34
N GLN A 50 3.48 19.41 -7.02
CA GLN A 50 3.41 20.51 -7.97
C GLN A 50 3.04 20.03 -9.37
N SER A 51 3.63 18.89 -9.82
CA SER A 51 3.40 18.33 -11.16
C SER A 51 3.52 16.81 -11.14
N VAL A 52 2.79 16.16 -12.04
CA VAL A 52 2.85 14.71 -12.28
C VAL A 52 3.03 14.49 -13.77
N TYR A 53 4.03 13.72 -14.15
CA TYR A 53 4.25 13.27 -15.53
C TYR A 53 4.07 11.74 -15.60
N PRO A 54 2.98 11.24 -16.21
CA PRO A 54 2.76 9.82 -16.40
C PRO A 54 3.82 9.20 -17.30
N ILE A 55 4.28 8.00 -16.97
CA ILE A 55 5.10 7.20 -17.88
C ILE A 55 4.16 6.50 -18.87
N PRO A 56 4.48 6.50 -20.19
CA PRO A 56 3.67 5.79 -21.17
C PRO A 56 3.47 4.31 -20.84
N ALA A 57 2.26 3.78 -21.10
CA ALA A 57 1.87 2.42 -20.71
C ALA A 57 2.78 1.34 -21.34
N ASP A 58 3.25 1.54 -22.58
CA ASP A 58 4.20 0.66 -23.25
C ASP A 58 5.57 0.61 -22.52
N MET A 59 6.03 1.74 -21.99
CA MET A 59 7.26 1.79 -21.18
C MET A 59 7.03 1.13 -19.81
N VAL A 60 5.87 1.28 -19.19
CA VAL A 60 5.52 0.56 -17.95
C VAL A 60 5.54 -0.94 -18.21
N LYS A 61 4.94 -1.41 -19.32
CA LYS A 61 4.98 -2.81 -19.72
C LYS A 61 6.42 -3.30 -19.91
N ALA A 62 7.25 -2.54 -20.63
CA ALA A 62 8.64 -2.91 -20.88
C ALA A 62 9.44 -3.04 -19.57
N GLN A 63 9.25 -2.14 -18.60
CA GLN A 63 9.88 -2.23 -17.28
C GLN A 63 9.44 -3.50 -16.55
N ILE A 64 8.11 -3.79 -16.50
CA ILE A 64 7.57 -4.98 -15.82
C ILE A 64 8.16 -6.25 -16.46
N THR A 65 8.09 -6.36 -17.80
CA THR A 65 8.59 -7.52 -18.53
C THR A 65 10.08 -7.75 -18.25
N SER A 66 10.90 -6.69 -18.31
CA SER A 66 12.35 -6.79 -18.05
C SER A 66 12.66 -7.34 -16.67
N VAL A 67 11.90 -6.93 -15.64
CA VAL A 67 12.11 -7.40 -14.27
C VAL A 67 11.57 -8.82 -14.08
N MET A 68 10.36 -9.09 -14.58
CA MET A 68 9.70 -10.38 -14.41
C MET A 68 10.43 -11.53 -15.12
N ASP A 69 10.98 -11.27 -16.32
CA ASP A 69 11.71 -12.27 -17.11
C ASP A 69 13.03 -12.69 -16.47
N ASP A 70 13.71 -11.78 -15.78
CA ASP A 70 15.04 -11.99 -15.21
C ASP A 70 15.01 -12.30 -13.70
N LEU A 71 14.41 -11.39 -12.90
CA LEU A 71 14.50 -11.43 -11.44
C LEU A 71 13.44 -12.33 -10.77
N ARG A 72 12.28 -12.53 -11.41
CA ARG A 72 11.16 -13.33 -10.89
C ARG A 72 10.81 -12.97 -9.43
N PRO A 73 10.29 -11.76 -9.17
CA PRO A 73 10.02 -11.30 -7.81
C PRO A 73 9.10 -12.24 -7.02
N ASP A 74 9.39 -12.44 -5.73
CA ASP A 74 8.58 -13.23 -4.80
C ASP A 74 7.28 -12.52 -4.39
N ALA A 75 7.27 -11.17 -4.48
CA ALA A 75 6.06 -10.36 -4.27
C ALA A 75 6.06 -9.10 -5.15
N VAL A 76 4.87 -8.61 -5.43
CA VAL A 76 4.63 -7.33 -6.12
C VAL A 76 3.92 -6.39 -5.16
N LYS A 77 4.46 -5.19 -4.97
CA LYS A 77 3.76 -4.07 -4.33
C LYS A 77 3.35 -3.07 -5.39
N ILE A 78 2.07 -2.70 -5.39
CA ILE A 78 1.55 -1.67 -6.29
C ILE A 78 1.13 -0.46 -5.45
N GLY A 79 1.60 0.72 -5.83
CA GLY A 79 1.23 1.99 -5.22
C GLY A 79 0.42 2.87 -6.17
N MET A 80 0.81 4.13 -6.33
CA MET A 80 0.11 5.09 -7.19
C MET A 80 0.14 4.67 -8.66
N VAL A 81 -1.05 4.49 -9.25
CA VAL A 81 -1.28 4.29 -10.68
C VAL A 81 -2.20 5.41 -11.17
N HIS A 82 -1.78 6.15 -12.17
CA HIS A 82 -2.41 7.43 -12.52
C HIS A 82 -3.64 7.29 -13.43
N ASP A 83 -3.62 6.41 -14.42
CA ASP A 83 -4.71 6.26 -15.39
C ASP A 83 -5.06 4.81 -15.73
N ALA A 84 -6.22 4.63 -16.38
CA ALA A 84 -6.78 3.33 -16.72
C ALA A 84 -5.88 2.51 -17.64
N SER A 85 -5.17 3.14 -18.59
CA SER A 85 -4.32 2.41 -19.55
C SER A 85 -3.12 1.76 -18.86
N ILE A 86 -2.56 2.43 -17.85
CA ILE A 86 -1.48 1.87 -17.03
C ILE A 86 -2.02 0.73 -16.17
N VAL A 87 -3.23 0.88 -15.57
CA VAL A 87 -3.86 -0.20 -14.79
C VAL A 87 -4.07 -1.44 -15.64
N THR A 88 -4.68 -1.31 -16.82
CA THR A 88 -4.89 -2.43 -17.75
C THR A 88 -3.57 -3.09 -18.15
N THR A 89 -2.54 -2.29 -18.42
CA THR A 89 -1.19 -2.82 -18.72
C THR A 89 -0.60 -3.62 -17.56
N ILE A 90 -0.74 -3.14 -16.33
CA ILE A 90 -0.29 -3.87 -15.13
C ILE A 90 -1.07 -5.17 -14.99
N VAL A 91 -2.41 -5.13 -15.14
CA VAL A 91 -3.28 -6.31 -15.07
C VAL A 91 -2.86 -7.38 -16.09
N ASP A 92 -2.65 -7.00 -17.35
CA ASP A 92 -2.19 -7.92 -18.41
C ASP A 92 -0.86 -8.61 -18.04
N CYS A 93 0.07 -7.85 -17.47
CA CYS A 93 1.34 -8.39 -17.01
C CYS A 93 1.14 -9.33 -15.80
N LEU A 94 0.35 -8.94 -14.80
CA LEU A 94 0.08 -9.78 -13.63
C LEU A 94 -0.62 -11.09 -13.99
N GLN A 95 -1.53 -11.07 -14.96
CA GLN A 95 -2.19 -12.27 -15.48
C GLN A 95 -1.22 -13.17 -16.26
N THR A 96 -0.25 -12.58 -16.95
CA THR A 96 0.79 -13.32 -17.70
C THR A 96 1.78 -14.00 -16.76
N TYR A 97 2.29 -13.27 -15.76
CA TYR A 97 3.36 -13.72 -14.89
C TYR A 97 2.88 -14.39 -13.59
N THR A 98 1.62 -14.18 -13.21
CA THR A 98 0.96 -14.80 -12.04
C THR A 98 1.80 -14.79 -10.75
N PRO A 99 2.26 -13.61 -10.26
CA PRO A 99 3.03 -13.55 -9.02
C PRO A 99 2.20 -14.04 -7.83
N GLU A 100 2.82 -14.74 -6.89
CA GLU A 100 2.11 -15.37 -5.75
C GLU A 100 1.51 -14.35 -4.78
N CYS A 101 2.21 -13.23 -4.57
CA CYS A 101 1.81 -12.20 -3.60
C CYS A 101 1.71 -10.82 -4.27
N ILE A 102 0.55 -10.20 -4.20
CA ILE A 102 0.30 -8.84 -4.72
C ILE A 102 -0.31 -8.00 -3.61
N VAL A 103 0.41 -6.96 -3.16
CA VAL A 103 -0.07 -5.97 -2.19
C VAL A 103 -0.35 -4.66 -2.91
N TYR A 104 -1.59 -4.21 -2.88
CA TYR A 104 -2.00 -2.95 -3.49
C TYR A 104 -2.37 -1.90 -2.45
N ASP A 105 -1.68 -0.77 -2.48
CA ASP A 105 -2.03 0.44 -1.70
C ASP A 105 -2.78 1.42 -2.61
N PRO A 106 -4.11 1.55 -2.47
CA PRO A 106 -4.94 2.30 -3.41
C PRO A 106 -4.84 3.81 -3.16
N VAL A 107 -3.72 4.41 -3.53
CA VAL A 107 -3.46 5.85 -3.35
C VAL A 107 -4.35 6.66 -4.29
N MET A 108 -5.60 6.91 -3.89
CA MET A 108 -6.62 7.64 -4.68
C MET A 108 -6.57 9.13 -4.44
N ILE A 109 -6.15 9.55 -3.24
CA ILE A 109 -6.09 10.95 -2.81
C ILE A 109 -4.70 11.19 -2.20
N SER A 110 -4.01 12.26 -2.62
CA SER A 110 -2.73 12.64 -2.03
C SER A 110 -2.91 13.11 -0.58
N THR A 111 -1.82 13.12 0.19
CA THR A 111 -1.79 13.67 1.56
C THR A 111 -2.26 15.13 1.61
N SER A 112 -2.11 15.88 0.51
CA SER A 112 -2.59 17.26 0.36
C SER A 112 -4.06 17.37 -0.06
N GLY A 113 -4.81 16.24 -0.16
CA GLY A 113 -6.23 16.22 -0.52
C GLY A 113 -6.52 16.26 -2.03
N ARG A 114 -5.50 16.22 -2.89
CA ARG A 114 -5.70 16.21 -4.34
C ARG A 114 -6.11 14.81 -4.80
N ARG A 115 -7.20 14.71 -5.57
CA ARG A 115 -7.60 13.47 -6.25
C ARG A 115 -6.56 13.10 -7.32
N LEU A 116 -6.05 11.88 -7.25
CA LEU A 116 -4.96 11.39 -8.11
C LEU A 116 -5.44 10.49 -9.26
N MET A 117 -6.71 10.05 -9.22
CA MET A 117 -7.30 9.14 -10.21
C MET A 117 -8.65 9.65 -10.71
N THR A 118 -9.00 9.30 -11.94
CA THR A 118 -10.35 9.51 -12.49
C THR A 118 -11.30 8.41 -12.00
N GLU A 119 -12.62 8.64 -12.14
CA GLU A 119 -13.62 7.61 -11.82
C GLU A 119 -13.46 6.38 -12.70
N GLU A 120 -13.15 6.58 -13.99
CA GLU A 120 -12.86 5.49 -14.93
C GLU A 120 -11.71 4.61 -14.44
N THR A 121 -10.59 5.23 -14.03
CA THR A 121 -9.44 4.51 -13.46
C THR A 121 -9.83 3.68 -12.24
N ILE A 122 -10.63 4.26 -11.33
CA ILE A 122 -11.11 3.57 -10.12
C ILE A 122 -11.99 2.36 -10.51
N GLN A 123 -12.84 2.47 -11.53
CA GLN A 123 -13.66 1.34 -11.97
C GLN A 123 -12.79 0.21 -12.55
N VAL A 124 -11.82 0.50 -13.41
CA VAL A 124 -10.88 -0.50 -13.94
C VAL A 124 -10.12 -1.20 -12.79
N ILE A 125 -9.62 -0.44 -11.81
CA ILE A 125 -8.97 -1.01 -10.62
C ILE A 125 -9.90 -1.97 -9.88
N LYS A 126 -11.14 -1.58 -9.63
CA LYS A 126 -12.13 -2.41 -8.91
C LYS A 126 -12.47 -3.71 -9.64
N THR A 127 -12.60 -3.66 -10.96
CA THR A 127 -13.05 -4.80 -11.77
C THR A 127 -11.92 -5.72 -12.20
N GLU A 128 -10.72 -5.19 -12.44
CA GLU A 128 -9.64 -5.94 -13.07
C GLU A 128 -8.44 -6.17 -12.13
N LEU A 129 -8.02 -5.15 -11.36
CA LEU A 129 -6.83 -5.26 -10.50
C LEU A 129 -7.13 -5.88 -9.13
N PHE A 130 -8.20 -5.46 -8.45
CA PHE A 130 -8.52 -5.94 -7.10
C PHE A 130 -8.64 -7.46 -7.00
N PRO A 131 -9.30 -8.17 -7.96
CA PRO A 131 -9.40 -9.63 -7.89
C PRO A 131 -8.07 -10.38 -7.99
N LEU A 132 -7.02 -9.73 -8.48
CA LEU A 132 -5.67 -10.30 -8.58
C LEU A 132 -4.85 -10.09 -7.30
N CYS A 133 -5.27 -9.18 -6.41
CA CYS A 133 -4.50 -8.81 -5.23
C CYS A 133 -4.64 -9.85 -4.11
N THR A 134 -3.54 -10.11 -3.41
CA THR A 134 -3.54 -10.84 -2.14
C THR A 134 -4.09 -9.96 -1.01
N LEU A 135 -3.74 -8.68 -1.03
CA LEU A 135 -4.14 -7.69 -0.02
C LEU A 135 -4.32 -6.31 -0.66
N ILE A 136 -5.37 -5.60 -0.23
CA ILE A 136 -5.57 -4.17 -0.50
C ILE A 136 -5.55 -3.42 0.82
N THR A 137 -4.87 -2.26 0.88
CA THR A 137 -4.63 -1.50 2.11
C THR A 137 -5.24 -0.09 2.09
N PRO A 138 -6.56 0.08 1.95
CA PRO A 138 -7.19 1.40 1.90
C PRO A 138 -7.12 2.13 3.25
N ASN A 139 -6.92 3.45 3.23
CA ASN A 139 -7.18 4.31 4.37
C ASN A 139 -8.70 4.53 4.55
N LEU A 140 -9.13 5.25 5.61
CA LEU A 140 -10.55 5.47 5.91
C LEU A 140 -11.32 6.13 4.77
N ASN A 141 -10.72 7.13 4.11
CA ASN A 141 -11.36 7.86 3.01
C ASN A 141 -11.49 6.97 1.77
N GLU A 142 -10.45 6.22 1.45
CA GLU A 142 -10.43 5.25 0.35
C GLU A 142 -11.42 4.10 0.61
N ALA A 143 -11.41 3.55 1.82
CA ALA A 143 -12.35 2.51 2.21
C ALA A 143 -13.80 3.01 2.17
N SER A 144 -14.09 4.22 2.64
CA SER A 144 -15.42 4.85 2.56
C SER A 144 -15.87 5.03 1.11
N LEU A 145 -14.98 5.47 0.23
CA LEU A 145 -15.25 5.61 -1.20
C LEU A 145 -15.56 4.25 -1.86
N LEU A 146 -14.77 3.23 -1.55
CA LEU A 146 -14.94 1.89 -2.10
C LEU A 146 -16.19 1.18 -1.57
N TRP A 147 -16.50 1.39 -0.31
CA TRP A 147 -17.66 0.80 0.38
C TRP A 147 -18.96 1.52 0.01
N GLY A 148 -18.89 2.84 -0.21
CA GLY A 148 -20.04 3.71 -0.50
C GLY A 148 -20.73 4.25 0.74
N GLN A 149 -20.10 4.13 1.93
CA GLN A 149 -20.61 4.62 3.21
C GLN A 149 -19.47 5.26 4.00
N THR A 150 -19.82 6.18 4.91
CA THR A 150 -18.84 6.85 5.77
C THR A 150 -18.38 5.93 6.89
N ILE A 151 -17.08 5.89 7.14
CA ILE A 151 -16.46 5.14 8.23
C ILE A 151 -16.09 6.15 9.32
N THR A 152 -16.70 6.01 10.49
CA THR A 152 -16.48 6.91 11.65
C THR A 152 -15.81 6.21 12.83
N GLY A 153 -15.78 4.87 12.84
CA GLY A 153 -15.23 4.11 13.94
C GLY A 153 -14.86 2.68 13.55
N THR A 154 -14.40 1.92 14.54
CA THR A 154 -13.93 0.54 14.34
C THR A 154 -15.05 -0.44 13.95
N VAL A 155 -16.32 -0.11 14.23
CA VAL A 155 -17.46 -0.94 13.83
C VAL A 155 -17.62 -0.89 12.32
N GLU A 156 -17.69 0.32 11.76
CA GLU A 156 -17.80 0.53 10.32
C GLU A 156 -16.54 0.03 9.58
N MET A 157 -15.35 0.16 10.17
CA MET A 157 -14.11 -0.42 9.60
C MET A 157 -14.22 -1.92 9.42
N ARG A 158 -14.75 -2.65 10.41
CA ARG A 158 -14.96 -4.12 10.34
C ARG A 158 -15.96 -4.50 9.27
N GLN A 159 -17.08 -3.79 9.22
CA GLN A 159 -18.10 -4.03 8.17
C GLN A 159 -17.54 -3.75 6.78
N ALA A 160 -16.87 -2.61 6.59
CA ALA A 160 -16.24 -2.27 5.33
C ALA A 160 -15.18 -3.30 4.91
N ALA A 161 -14.29 -3.72 5.82
CA ALA A 161 -13.26 -4.71 5.52
C ALA A 161 -13.87 -6.04 5.07
N GLN A 162 -14.91 -6.51 5.77
CA GLN A 162 -15.60 -7.76 5.44
C GLN A 162 -16.35 -7.67 4.09
N GLU A 163 -17.16 -6.63 3.88
CA GLU A 163 -17.96 -6.48 2.67
C GLU A 163 -17.08 -6.26 1.42
N LEU A 164 -16.03 -5.42 1.55
CA LEU A 164 -15.08 -5.20 0.46
C LEU A 164 -14.29 -6.47 0.13
N SER A 165 -13.87 -7.23 1.15
CA SER A 165 -13.20 -8.52 0.94
C SER A 165 -14.11 -9.52 0.21
N CYS A 166 -15.37 -9.61 0.60
CA CYS A 166 -16.34 -10.46 -0.09
C CYS A 166 -16.58 -10.00 -1.55
N ARG A 167 -16.70 -8.69 -1.75
CA ARG A 167 -16.97 -8.08 -3.06
C ARG A 167 -15.84 -8.30 -4.06
N TYR A 168 -14.59 -8.14 -3.60
CA TYR A 168 -13.42 -8.19 -4.48
C TYR A 168 -12.63 -9.50 -4.39
N ASN A 169 -13.07 -10.44 -3.55
CA ASN A 169 -12.41 -11.74 -3.34
C ASN A 169 -10.93 -11.63 -2.93
N THR A 170 -10.59 -10.64 -2.14
CA THR A 170 -9.23 -10.34 -1.66
C THR A 170 -9.23 -9.96 -0.18
N ALA A 171 -8.09 -10.05 0.52
CA ALA A 171 -7.99 -9.53 1.87
C ALA A 171 -7.99 -8.00 1.87
N ILE A 172 -8.55 -7.40 2.93
CA ILE A 172 -8.65 -5.95 3.09
C ILE A 172 -8.07 -5.53 4.45
N LEU A 173 -7.11 -4.61 4.43
CA LEU A 173 -6.59 -3.93 5.61
C LEU A 173 -7.07 -2.47 5.60
N VAL A 174 -8.12 -2.16 6.36
CA VAL A 174 -8.58 -0.77 6.53
C VAL A 174 -7.67 -0.07 7.54
N LYS A 175 -6.95 0.98 7.08
CA LYS A 175 -6.03 1.77 7.90
C LYS A 175 -6.77 2.88 8.64
N GLY A 176 -6.79 2.83 9.98
CA GLY A 176 -7.54 3.75 10.82
C GLY A 176 -6.75 4.93 11.42
N GLY A 177 -5.60 5.26 10.87
CA GLY A 177 -4.71 6.32 11.39
C GLY A 177 -5.31 7.72 11.50
N HIS A 178 -6.53 7.95 11.02
CA HIS A 178 -7.27 9.21 11.09
C HIS A 178 -8.49 9.15 12.02
N LEU A 179 -8.67 8.05 12.79
CA LEU A 179 -9.71 8.00 13.80
C LEU A 179 -9.41 8.98 14.95
N GLU A 180 -10.47 9.55 15.53
CA GLU A 180 -10.37 10.32 16.76
C GLU A 180 -10.05 9.39 17.92
N GLY A 181 -9.11 9.78 18.78
CA GLY A 181 -8.68 9.00 19.94
C GLY A 181 -7.17 8.86 20.08
N ASN A 182 -6.77 8.20 21.17
CA ASN A 182 -5.35 8.00 21.52
C ASN A 182 -4.75 6.73 20.90
N ASP A 183 -5.55 5.90 20.26
CA ASP A 183 -5.13 4.65 19.65
C ASP A 183 -5.33 4.67 18.13
N MET A 184 -4.31 4.21 17.42
CA MET A 184 -4.40 3.93 15.98
C MET A 184 -4.85 2.50 15.80
N CYS A 185 -6.05 2.31 15.23
CA CYS A 185 -6.61 1.00 14.98
C CYS A 185 -6.64 0.70 13.48
N ASP A 186 -6.06 -0.42 13.05
CA ASP A 186 -6.23 -0.96 11.70
C ASP A 186 -7.00 -2.27 11.78
N VAL A 187 -7.84 -2.54 10.80
CA VAL A 187 -8.69 -3.73 10.74
C VAL A 187 -8.34 -4.56 9.51
N LEU A 188 -7.87 -5.78 9.73
CA LEU A 188 -7.67 -6.77 8.67
C LEU A 188 -8.85 -7.74 8.63
N TYR A 189 -9.39 -7.96 7.45
CA TYR A 189 -10.23 -9.12 7.14
C TYR A 189 -9.54 -9.99 6.11
N CYS A 190 -9.30 -11.25 6.46
CA CYS A 190 -8.79 -12.27 5.56
C CYS A 190 -9.55 -13.59 5.80
N ARG A 191 -9.75 -14.37 4.74
CA ARG A 191 -10.56 -15.61 4.83
C ARG A 191 -9.88 -16.75 5.59
N GLN A 192 -8.56 -16.73 5.65
CA GLN A 192 -7.75 -17.78 6.27
C GLN A 192 -6.67 -17.15 7.17
N PRO A 193 -7.03 -16.71 8.38
CA PRO A 193 -6.04 -16.22 9.34
C PRO A 193 -5.13 -17.35 9.83
N SER A 194 -3.96 -16.98 10.38
CA SER A 194 -3.04 -17.95 11.00
C SER A 194 -3.68 -18.67 12.19
N ALA A 195 -3.25 -19.89 12.45
CA ALA A 195 -3.63 -20.58 13.67
C ALA A 195 -3.07 -19.80 14.87
N GLY A 196 -3.95 -19.38 15.79
CA GLY A 196 -3.61 -18.55 16.94
C GLY A 196 -3.68 -17.04 16.72
N ALA A 197 -4.11 -16.57 15.55
CA ALA A 197 -4.44 -15.16 15.35
C ALA A 197 -5.63 -14.76 16.25
N ASP A 198 -5.56 -13.56 16.81
CA ASP A 198 -6.64 -12.99 17.64
C ASP A 198 -7.78 -12.47 16.74
N VAL A 199 -8.62 -13.41 16.32
CA VAL A 199 -9.73 -13.15 15.41
C VAL A 199 -10.98 -12.81 16.20
N LEU A 200 -11.51 -11.60 15.98
CA LEU A 200 -12.78 -11.15 16.59
C LEU A 200 -13.97 -12.00 16.09
N PRO A 201 -15.11 -11.99 16.82
CA PRO A 201 -16.33 -12.67 16.36
C PRO A 201 -16.81 -12.26 14.96
N SER A 202 -16.43 -11.07 14.50
CA SER A 202 -16.68 -10.57 13.15
C SER A 202 -15.80 -11.21 12.05
N GLY A 203 -14.86 -12.08 12.41
CA GLY A 203 -13.86 -12.62 11.47
C GLY A 203 -12.71 -11.68 11.16
N CYS A 204 -12.66 -10.51 11.81
CA CYS A 204 -11.60 -9.51 11.62
C CYS A 204 -10.50 -9.65 12.68
N ILE A 205 -9.29 -9.21 12.33
CA ILE A 205 -8.16 -9.00 13.25
C ILE A 205 -8.01 -7.49 13.45
N LEU A 206 -7.95 -7.07 14.72
CA LEU A 206 -7.74 -5.68 15.09
C LEU A 206 -6.29 -5.47 15.53
N TYR A 207 -5.61 -4.52 14.91
CA TYR A 207 -4.28 -4.07 15.33
C TYR A 207 -4.41 -2.69 15.97
N SER A 208 -4.16 -2.59 17.27
CA SER A 208 -4.21 -1.34 18.02
C SER A 208 -2.84 -0.98 18.54
N ASN A 209 -2.41 0.26 18.32
CA ASN A 209 -1.18 0.81 18.84
C ASN A 209 -1.42 2.23 19.35
N PRO A 210 -0.70 2.70 20.38
CA PRO A 210 -0.76 4.10 20.78
C PRO A 210 -0.44 5.03 19.61
N LYS A 211 -1.19 6.12 19.50
CA LYS A 211 -0.96 7.15 18.49
C LYS A 211 0.36 7.88 18.78
N ILE A 212 1.25 7.89 17.82
CA ILE A 212 2.48 8.66 17.89
C ILE A 212 2.23 10.01 17.21
N GLU A 213 2.29 11.08 17.99
CA GLU A 213 2.20 12.42 17.43
C GLU A 213 3.46 12.75 16.62
N SER A 214 3.26 13.04 15.35
CA SER A 214 4.32 13.41 14.41
C SER A 214 3.75 14.23 13.28
N ARG A 215 4.50 15.22 12.81
CA ARG A 215 4.26 15.90 11.53
C ARG A 215 4.91 15.17 10.34
N ASN A 216 5.76 14.19 10.62
CA ASN A 216 6.54 13.45 9.64
C ASN A 216 5.82 12.12 9.32
N LEU A 217 4.68 12.20 8.61
CA LEU A 217 3.85 11.05 8.26
C LEU A 217 3.80 10.80 6.75
N HIS A 218 4.56 11.58 5.95
CA HIS A 218 4.61 11.40 4.51
C HIS A 218 5.27 10.07 4.16
N GLY A 219 4.56 9.24 3.38
CA GLY A 219 5.02 7.92 2.97
C GLY A 219 4.69 6.77 3.92
N THR A 220 3.95 7.00 5.03
CA THR A 220 3.54 5.93 5.94
C THR A 220 2.78 4.80 5.24
N GLY A 221 1.85 5.11 4.32
CA GLY A 221 1.12 4.12 3.53
C GLY A 221 2.05 3.27 2.66
N CYS A 222 2.92 3.93 1.88
CA CYS A 222 3.90 3.25 1.04
C CYS A 222 4.84 2.36 1.87
N THR A 223 5.33 2.87 3.00
CA THR A 223 6.19 2.10 3.93
C THR A 223 5.46 0.88 4.49
N LEU A 224 4.22 1.03 4.97
CA LEU A 224 3.44 -0.09 5.51
C LEU A 224 3.20 -1.17 4.45
N SER A 225 2.71 -0.80 3.27
CA SER A 225 2.39 -1.75 2.20
C SER A 225 3.64 -2.46 1.66
N SER A 226 4.78 -1.76 1.56
CA SER A 226 6.05 -2.36 1.16
C SER A 226 6.63 -3.29 2.23
N ALA A 227 6.49 -2.94 3.51
CA ALA A 227 6.88 -3.82 4.60
C ALA A 227 6.04 -5.11 4.59
N ILE A 228 4.71 -5.01 4.40
CA ILE A 228 3.84 -6.19 4.28
C ILE A 228 4.28 -7.07 3.11
N ALA A 229 4.51 -6.48 1.92
CA ALA A 229 4.98 -7.22 0.75
C ALA A 229 6.32 -7.93 1.02
N THR A 230 7.25 -7.28 1.72
CA THR A 230 8.55 -7.85 2.07
C THR A 230 8.42 -9.03 3.03
N PHE A 231 7.57 -8.92 4.06
CA PHE A 231 7.33 -10.01 4.99
C PHE A 231 6.59 -11.20 4.34
N LEU A 232 5.65 -10.95 3.44
CA LEU A 232 4.99 -12.00 2.64
C LEU A 232 5.99 -12.72 1.75
N ALA A 233 6.85 -12.00 1.02
CA ALA A 233 7.93 -12.56 0.21
C ALA A 233 8.92 -13.37 1.07
N GLY A 234 9.10 -13.02 2.34
CA GLY A 234 9.88 -13.78 3.32
C GLY A 234 9.16 -15.01 3.90
N GLY A 235 7.98 -15.38 3.41
CA GLY A 235 7.24 -16.59 3.80
C GLY A 235 6.35 -16.44 5.04
N ASN A 236 6.13 -15.21 5.56
CA ASN A 236 5.19 -15.01 6.66
C ASN A 236 3.74 -15.11 6.15
N LYS A 237 2.84 -15.57 7.00
CA LYS A 237 1.41 -15.50 6.73
C LYS A 237 0.92 -14.05 6.77
N LEU A 238 -0.23 -13.78 6.17
CA LEU A 238 -0.72 -12.42 5.96
C LEU A 238 -0.90 -11.61 7.25
N ASP A 239 -1.53 -12.19 8.25
CA ASP A 239 -1.74 -11.55 9.56
C ASP A 239 -0.43 -11.30 10.31
N GLU A 240 0.53 -12.23 10.23
CA GLU A 240 1.88 -12.06 10.79
C GLU A 240 2.66 -10.97 10.04
N ALA A 241 2.56 -10.92 8.70
CA ALA A 241 3.20 -9.91 7.88
C ALA A 241 2.67 -8.50 8.19
N VAL A 242 1.34 -8.37 8.38
CA VAL A 242 0.71 -7.12 8.80
C VAL A 242 1.17 -6.72 10.21
N CYS A 243 1.20 -7.65 11.16
CA CYS A 243 1.66 -7.38 12.53
C CYS A 243 3.11 -6.82 12.52
N LYS A 244 4.03 -7.53 11.89
CA LYS A 244 5.45 -7.11 11.78
C LYS A 244 5.61 -5.77 11.04
N ALA A 245 4.84 -5.54 9.99
CA ALA A 245 4.87 -4.29 9.26
C ALA A 245 4.38 -3.11 10.12
N LYS A 246 3.38 -3.33 10.98
CA LYS A 246 2.91 -2.32 11.93
C LYS A 246 3.94 -2.02 13.02
N GLU A 247 4.65 -2.99 13.53
CA GLU A 247 5.76 -2.80 14.47
C GLU A 247 6.89 -1.99 13.83
N TYR A 248 7.24 -2.33 12.58
CA TYR A 248 8.25 -1.60 11.80
C TYR A 248 7.87 -0.14 11.60
N ILE A 249 6.64 0.13 11.10
CA ILE A 249 6.19 1.51 10.85
C ILE A 249 6.08 2.33 12.15
N GLY A 250 5.60 1.74 13.24
CA GLY A 250 5.55 2.41 14.55
C GLY A 250 6.94 2.82 15.03
N THR A 251 7.93 1.94 14.84
CA THR A 251 9.34 2.23 15.15
C THR A 251 9.87 3.36 14.26
N ALA A 252 9.57 3.33 12.95
CA ALA A 252 10.00 4.34 12.00
C ALA A 252 9.41 5.73 12.34
N ILE A 253 8.09 5.80 12.60
CA ILE A 253 7.43 7.05 13.03
C ILE A 253 8.06 7.60 14.31
N ASN A 254 8.27 6.74 15.32
CA ASN A 254 8.85 7.21 16.59
C ASN A 254 10.28 7.73 16.46
N ARG A 255 11.08 7.16 15.54
CA ARG A 255 12.44 7.62 15.26
C ARG A 255 12.46 8.90 14.42
N GLY A 256 11.51 9.02 13.47
CA GLY A 256 11.43 10.16 12.54
C GLY A 256 10.66 11.37 13.07
N LYS A 257 9.87 11.23 14.16
CA LYS A 257 8.92 12.26 14.62
C LYS A 257 9.53 13.64 14.88
N ASP A 258 10.78 13.67 15.35
CA ASP A 258 11.51 14.90 15.70
C ASP A 258 12.44 15.39 14.58
N MET A 259 12.50 14.69 13.44
CA MET A 259 13.31 15.12 12.30
C MET A 259 12.72 16.38 11.67
N ASN A 260 13.61 17.28 11.23
CA ASN A 260 13.23 18.54 10.61
C ASN A 260 13.65 18.55 9.13
N ILE A 261 12.91 17.79 8.31
CA ILE A 261 13.16 17.65 6.87
C ILE A 261 12.07 18.39 6.11
N GLY A 262 12.44 19.46 5.44
CA GLY A 262 11.50 20.31 4.70
C GLY A 262 10.64 21.20 5.61
N HIS A 263 9.67 21.89 5.00
CA HIS A 263 8.84 22.89 5.69
C HIS A 263 7.36 22.45 5.85
N GLY A 264 6.99 21.29 5.34
CA GLY A 264 5.64 20.73 5.38
C GLY A 264 5.57 19.36 6.08
N ASN A 265 4.76 18.44 5.54
CA ASN A 265 4.67 17.06 6.02
C ASN A 265 5.99 16.33 5.71
N GLY A 266 6.82 16.15 6.72
CA GLY A 266 8.11 15.49 6.58
C GLY A 266 7.98 13.98 6.33
N PRO A 267 9.02 13.33 5.77
CA PRO A 267 9.08 11.88 5.62
C PRO A 267 9.33 11.19 6.96
N LEU A 268 9.09 9.87 6.96
CA LEU A 268 9.46 8.98 8.07
C LEU A 268 10.95 8.92 8.28
#